data_04e7e4a611b3168128aae26bef80129a
#
_entry.id   04e7e4a611b3168128aae26bef80129a
#
_cell.length_a   1.000
_cell.length_b   1.000
_cell.length_c   1.000
_cell.angle_alpha   90.00
_cell.angle_beta   90.00
_cell.angle_gamma   90.00
#
_symmetry.space_group_name_H-M   'P 1'
#
loop_
_entity.id
_entity.type
_entity.pdbx_description
1 polymer ?
#
loop_
_entity_poly.entity_id
_entity_poly.type
_entity_poly.pdbx_seq_one_letter_code
_entity_poly.pdbx_strand_id
1 'polypeptide(L)'
;FSQGLFMIVSDVLKMIIVILFMLIVNWKITGIVLVIMPVILIATNIFNRKMKVAFSEVRNEVANLNTFIQERLTGMKIVQLFNREKIELEKFKEINQKHNKAWLKNILYNSIFFPIADIISNISIGLVVYFGAIWIINGDTDTTIGQLVAFNMYITMLYNPLRQIADKFNVMQMGIVAADRVFEILDTEDNVQDNGTIEASHFKGTIELKDVRFSYIKNEEVLKGINLKVQPGETIAIVGSTGAGKSTIINLLNRFY
;
A
#
# COMPACT_ATOMS: atom_id res chain seq x y z
N PHE A 1 -2.84 5.30 10.18
CA PHE A 1 -1.95 4.44 10.97
C PHE A 1 -2.58 4.09 12.32
N SER A 2 -2.95 5.08 13.16
CA SER A 2 -3.49 4.86 14.51
C SER A 2 -4.77 4.02 14.52
N GLN A 3 -5.70 4.24 13.60
CA GLN A 3 -6.95 3.47 13.51
C GLN A 3 -6.70 1.99 13.18
N GLY A 4 -5.78 1.69 12.26
CA GLY A 4 -5.46 0.30 11.90
C GLY A 4 -4.83 -0.47 13.05
N LEU A 5 -3.88 0.14 13.74
CA LEU A 5 -3.20 -0.46 14.89
C LEU A 5 -4.17 -0.68 16.06
N PHE A 6 -4.99 0.33 16.37
CA PHE A 6 -6.01 0.23 17.41
C PHE A 6 -7.01 -0.90 17.14
N MET A 7 -7.48 -1.05 15.88
CA MET A 7 -8.38 -2.14 15.49
C MET A 7 -7.76 -3.51 15.69
N ILE A 8 -6.49 -3.70 15.31
CA ILE A 8 -5.80 -4.99 15.47
C ILE A 8 -5.63 -5.32 16.96
N VAL A 9 -5.18 -4.36 17.77
CA VAL A 9 -5.03 -4.55 19.22
C VAL A 9 -6.37 -4.89 19.87
N SER A 10 -7.43 -4.15 19.50
CA SER A 10 -8.80 -4.40 20.01
C SER A 10 -9.30 -5.79 19.64
N ASP A 11 -9.08 -6.25 18.40
CA ASP A 11 -9.51 -7.57 17.96
C ASP A 11 -8.73 -8.70 18.66
N VAL A 12 -7.42 -8.56 18.82
CA VAL A 12 -6.60 -9.53 19.55
C VAL A 12 -7.04 -9.60 21.02
N LEU A 13 -7.24 -8.45 21.66
CA LEU A 13 -7.69 -8.38 23.04
C LEU A 13 -9.10 -9.02 23.20
N LYS A 14 -10.02 -8.72 22.28
CA LYS A 14 -11.34 -9.33 22.22
C LYS A 14 -11.27 -10.84 22.08
N MET A 15 -10.41 -11.36 21.20
CA MET A 15 -10.23 -12.81 21.03
C MET A 15 -9.72 -13.47 22.31
N ILE A 16 -8.72 -12.87 22.97
CA ILE A 16 -8.20 -13.37 24.24
C ILE A 16 -9.29 -13.42 25.32
N ILE A 17 -10.02 -12.33 25.47
CA ILE A 17 -11.11 -12.24 26.46
C ILE A 17 -12.18 -13.30 26.17
N VAL A 18 -12.62 -13.43 24.90
CA VAL A 18 -13.62 -14.43 24.51
C VAL A 18 -13.13 -15.84 24.83
N ILE A 19 -11.87 -16.18 24.50
CA ILE A 19 -11.32 -17.50 24.80
C ILE A 19 -11.28 -17.77 26.31
N LEU A 20 -10.90 -16.76 27.12
CA LEU A 20 -10.90 -16.89 28.57
C LEU A 20 -12.31 -17.13 29.11
N PHE A 21 -13.31 -16.37 28.65
CA PHE A 21 -14.70 -16.59 29.03
C PHE A 21 -15.20 -17.98 28.61
N MET A 22 -14.88 -18.43 27.41
CA MET A 22 -15.24 -19.77 26.94
C MET A 22 -14.66 -20.87 27.84
N LEU A 23 -13.38 -20.73 28.26
CA LEU A 23 -12.71 -21.68 29.16
C LEU A 23 -13.36 -21.71 30.54
N ILE A 24 -13.76 -20.55 31.09
CA ILE A 24 -14.43 -20.45 32.39
C ILE A 24 -15.83 -21.06 32.33
N VAL A 25 -16.58 -20.83 31.24
CA VAL A 25 -17.95 -21.31 31.09
C VAL A 25 -18.00 -22.81 30.88
N ASN A 26 -17.22 -23.35 29.94
CA ASN A 26 -17.11 -24.78 29.71
C ASN A 26 -15.84 -25.13 28.92
N TRP A 27 -14.84 -25.67 29.58
CA TRP A 27 -13.56 -26.04 28.96
C TRP A 27 -13.66 -27.15 27.92
N LYS A 28 -14.62 -28.10 28.09
CA LYS A 28 -14.84 -29.22 27.16
C LYS A 28 -15.32 -28.71 25.79
N ILE A 29 -16.33 -27.82 25.79
CA ILE A 29 -16.87 -27.21 24.56
C ILE A 29 -15.79 -26.29 23.94
N THR A 30 -15.06 -25.54 24.75
CA THR A 30 -13.95 -24.68 24.27
C THR A 30 -12.89 -25.49 23.54
N GLY A 31 -12.57 -26.70 24.02
CA GLY A 31 -11.62 -27.60 23.34
C GLY A 31 -12.03 -27.90 21.90
N ILE A 32 -13.31 -28.16 21.64
CA ILE A 32 -13.84 -28.39 20.29
C ILE A 32 -13.58 -27.16 19.39
N VAL A 33 -13.90 -25.98 19.88
CA VAL A 33 -13.73 -24.73 19.11
C VAL A 33 -12.24 -24.46 18.82
N LEU A 34 -11.37 -24.68 19.81
CA LEU A 34 -9.93 -24.48 19.66
C LEU A 34 -9.28 -25.48 18.69
N VAL A 35 -9.79 -26.70 18.57
CA VAL A 35 -9.32 -27.71 17.58
C VAL A 35 -9.64 -27.28 16.15
N ILE A 36 -10.74 -26.56 15.92
CA ILE A 36 -11.13 -26.08 14.58
C ILE A 36 -10.46 -24.74 14.25
N MET A 37 -10.05 -23.97 15.24
CA MET A 37 -9.39 -22.67 15.05
C MET A 37 -8.16 -22.72 14.12
N PRO A 38 -7.23 -23.69 14.21
CA PRO A 38 -6.14 -23.84 13.25
C PRO A 38 -6.59 -24.02 11.80
N VAL A 39 -7.71 -24.73 11.57
CA VAL A 39 -8.24 -24.96 10.23
C VAL A 39 -8.64 -23.66 9.55
N ILE A 40 -9.36 -22.77 10.27
CA ILE A 40 -9.74 -21.46 9.74
C ILE A 40 -8.52 -20.57 9.54
N LEU A 41 -7.52 -20.64 10.42
CA LEU A 41 -6.25 -19.89 10.28
C LEU A 41 -5.47 -20.31 9.03
N ILE A 42 -5.36 -21.62 8.79
CA ILE A 42 -4.69 -22.16 7.59
C ILE A 42 -5.46 -21.75 6.33
N ALA A 43 -6.79 -21.91 6.31
CA ALA A 43 -7.62 -21.49 5.20
C ALA A 43 -7.45 -20.00 4.91
N THR A 44 -7.55 -19.15 5.93
CA THR A 44 -7.36 -17.70 5.82
C THR A 44 -5.98 -17.36 5.24
N ASN A 45 -4.91 -17.98 5.73
CA ASN A 45 -3.55 -17.72 5.23
C ASN A 45 -3.37 -18.11 3.76
N ILE A 46 -3.90 -19.28 3.34
CA ILE A 46 -3.83 -19.75 1.95
C ILE A 46 -4.56 -18.78 1.01
N PHE A 47 -5.79 -18.40 1.36
CA PHE A 47 -6.60 -17.48 0.54
C PHE A 47 -5.99 -16.08 0.49
N ASN A 48 -5.50 -15.55 1.61
CA ASN A 48 -4.85 -14.25 1.67
C ASN A 48 -3.64 -14.16 0.76
N ARG A 49 -2.80 -15.21 0.73
CA ARG A 49 -1.65 -15.25 -0.20
C ARG A 49 -2.10 -15.20 -1.66
N LYS A 50 -3.14 -15.97 -2.02
CA LYS A 50 -3.68 -16.00 -3.38
C LYS A 50 -4.36 -14.68 -3.76
N MET A 51 -5.15 -14.10 -2.86
CA MET A 51 -5.81 -12.80 -3.07
C MET A 51 -4.78 -11.67 -3.23
N LYS A 52 -3.71 -11.65 -2.43
CA LYS A 52 -2.64 -10.66 -2.55
C LYS A 52 -1.96 -10.69 -3.92
N VAL A 53 -1.68 -11.88 -4.45
CA VAL A 53 -1.10 -12.05 -5.79
C VAL A 53 -2.09 -11.58 -6.86
N ALA A 54 -3.36 -12.02 -6.79
CA ALA A 54 -4.38 -11.63 -7.75
C ALA A 54 -4.64 -10.11 -7.73
N PHE A 55 -4.65 -9.49 -6.56
CA PHE A 55 -4.80 -8.05 -6.43
C PHE A 55 -3.60 -7.27 -7.01
N SER A 56 -2.38 -7.80 -6.83
CA SER A 56 -1.18 -7.23 -7.46
C SER A 56 -1.24 -7.33 -8.99
N GLU A 57 -1.72 -8.47 -9.54
CA GLU A 57 -1.94 -8.62 -10.98
C GLU A 57 -2.95 -7.57 -11.50
N VAL A 58 -4.08 -7.37 -10.81
CA VAL A 58 -5.06 -6.33 -11.18
C VAL A 58 -4.42 -4.94 -11.19
N ARG A 59 -3.65 -4.60 -10.14
CA ARG A 59 -2.98 -3.30 -10.06
C ARG A 59 -2.02 -3.05 -11.21
N ASN A 60 -1.24 -4.07 -11.58
CA ASN A 60 -0.31 -3.98 -12.70
C ASN A 60 -1.05 -3.79 -14.02
N GLU A 61 -2.13 -4.53 -14.26
CA GLU A 61 -2.90 -4.39 -15.50
C GLU A 61 -3.66 -3.05 -15.57
N VAL A 62 -4.12 -2.50 -14.44
CA VAL A 62 -4.66 -1.14 -14.37
C VAL A 62 -3.59 -0.09 -14.71
N ALA A 63 -2.37 -0.26 -14.20
CA ALA A 63 -1.25 0.63 -14.54
C ALA A 63 -0.91 0.57 -16.03
N ASN A 64 -0.83 -0.64 -16.63
CA ASN A 64 -0.61 -0.84 -18.05
C ASN A 64 -1.68 -0.17 -18.90
N LEU A 65 -2.96 -0.34 -18.49
CA LEU A 65 -4.11 0.27 -19.19
C LEU A 65 -4.04 1.80 -19.14
N ASN A 66 -3.77 2.37 -17.96
CA ASN A 66 -3.66 3.82 -17.78
C ASN A 66 -2.50 4.40 -18.59
N THR A 67 -1.32 3.75 -18.57
CA THR A 67 -0.16 4.16 -19.36
C THR A 67 -0.50 4.16 -20.86
N PHE A 68 -1.10 3.08 -21.34
CA PHE A 68 -1.51 2.98 -22.75
C PHE A 68 -2.49 4.09 -23.14
N ILE A 69 -3.52 4.33 -22.32
CA ILE A 69 -4.52 5.39 -22.59
C ILE A 69 -3.83 6.76 -22.59
N GLN A 70 -3.00 7.07 -21.60
CA GLN A 70 -2.32 8.34 -21.51
C GLN A 70 -1.39 8.58 -22.71
N GLU A 71 -0.60 7.59 -23.12
CA GLU A 71 0.29 7.70 -24.27
C GLU A 71 -0.50 7.93 -25.57
N ARG A 72 -1.60 7.19 -25.78
CA ARG A 72 -2.39 7.30 -27.00
C ARG A 72 -3.23 8.56 -27.05
N LEU A 73 -3.76 9.04 -25.92
CA LEU A 73 -4.45 10.33 -25.87
C LEU A 73 -3.50 11.49 -26.13
N THR A 74 -2.33 11.48 -25.52
CA THR A 74 -1.29 12.52 -25.75
C THR A 74 -0.77 12.47 -27.19
N GLY A 75 -0.57 11.25 -27.73
CA GLY A 75 -0.08 11.01 -29.09
C GLY A 75 -1.18 10.86 -30.15
N MET A 76 -2.44 11.21 -29.86
CA MET A 76 -3.56 10.94 -30.78
C MET A 76 -3.35 11.51 -32.18
N LYS A 77 -2.78 12.73 -32.28
CA LYS A 77 -2.46 13.35 -33.56
C LYS A 77 -1.50 12.50 -34.40
N ILE A 78 -0.56 11.83 -33.76
CA ILE A 78 0.41 10.93 -34.43
C ILE A 78 -0.31 9.64 -34.88
N VAL A 79 -1.17 9.08 -34.02
CA VAL A 79 -1.96 7.88 -34.37
C VAL A 79 -2.81 8.14 -35.60
N GLN A 80 -3.48 9.28 -35.67
CA GLN A 80 -4.31 9.69 -36.83
C GLN A 80 -3.46 9.98 -38.05
N LEU A 81 -2.32 10.68 -37.90
CA LEU A 81 -1.44 11.00 -39.03
C LEU A 81 -0.95 9.74 -39.77
N PHE A 82 -0.69 8.67 -39.01
CA PHE A 82 -0.21 7.39 -39.52
C PHE A 82 -1.34 6.37 -39.76
N ASN A 83 -2.62 6.78 -39.64
CA ASN A 83 -3.82 5.94 -39.86
C ASN A 83 -3.76 4.60 -39.07
N ARG A 84 -3.34 4.67 -37.78
CA ARG A 84 -3.10 3.49 -36.94
C ARG A 84 -4.22 3.20 -35.94
N GLU A 85 -5.37 3.85 -36.02
CA GLU A 85 -6.47 3.75 -35.04
C GLU A 85 -6.93 2.31 -34.84
N LYS A 86 -7.05 1.54 -35.91
CA LYS A 86 -7.46 0.12 -35.84
C LYS A 86 -6.45 -0.73 -35.11
N ILE A 87 -5.14 -0.50 -35.35
CA ILE A 87 -4.06 -1.26 -34.70
C ILE A 87 -4.01 -0.93 -33.21
N GLU A 88 -4.13 0.35 -32.87
CA GLU A 88 -4.11 0.77 -31.47
C GLU A 88 -5.40 0.32 -30.72
N LEU A 89 -6.55 0.24 -31.41
CA LEU A 89 -7.77 -0.34 -30.84
C LEU A 89 -7.61 -1.84 -30.53
N GLU A 90 -6.98 -2.61 -31.40
CA GLU A 90 -6.73 -4.04 -31.11
C GLU A 90 -5.77 -4.24 -29.93
N LYS A 91 -4.72 -3.43 -29.83
CA LYS A 91 -3.82 -3.43 -28.66
C LYS A 91 -4.57 -3.07 -27.38
N PHE A 92 -5.44 -2.05 -27.43
CA PHE A 92 -6.28 -1.69 -26.29
C PHE A 92 -7.16 -2.85 -25.85
N LYS A 93 -7.81 -3.54 -26.79
CA LYS A 93 -8.66 -4.71 -26.49
C LYS A 93 -7.85 -5.83 -25.82
N GLU A 94 -6.61 -6.07 -26.28
CA GLU A 94 -5.74 -7.08 -25.67
C GLU A 94 -5.37 -6.72 -24.22
N ILE A 95 -4.97 -5.48 -23.96
CA ILE A 95 -4.64 -4.99 -22.61
C ILE A 95 -5.89 -5.06 -21.72
N ASN A 96 -7.03 -4.60 -22.22
CA ASN A 96 -8.30 -4.64 -21.48
C ASN A 96 -8.76 -6.09 -21.18
N GLN A 97 -8.48 -7.02 -22.08
CA GLN A 97 -8.76 -8.44 -21.84
C GLN A 97 -7.87 -9.02 -20.72
N LYS A 98 -6.59 -8.65 -20.66
CA LYS A 98 -5.68 -9.04 -19.57
C LYS A 98 -6.18 -8.47 -18.25
N HIS A 99 -6.53 -7.20 -18.20
CA HIS A 99 -7.13 -6.56 -17.04
C HIS A 99 -8.41 -7.27 -16.58
N ASN A 100 -9.32 -7.58 -17.50
CA ASN A 100 -10.56 -8.29 -17.18
C ASN A 100 -10.30 -9.69 -16.60
N LYS A 101 -9.36 -10.46 -17.17
CA LYS A 101 -8.96 -11.77 -16.64
C LYS A 101 -8.38 -11.68 -15.23
N ALA A 102 -7.51 -10.71 -14.99
CA ALA A 102 -6.94 -10.48 -13.65
C ALA A 102 -8.05 -10.11 -12.64
N TRP A 103 -8.98 -9.25 -13.04
CA TRP A 103 -10.10 -8.84 -12.21
C TRP A 103 -11.05 -10.00 -11.88
N LEU A 104 -11.43 -10.82 -12.87
CA LEU A 104 -12.24 -12.01 -12.65
C LEU A 104 -11.56 -13.01 -11.70
N LYS A 105 -10.26 -13.20 -11.82
CA LYS A 105 -9.48 -14.05 -10.92
C LYS A 105 -9.52 -13.52 -9.47
N ASN A 106 -9.39 -12.21 -9.29
CA ASN A 106 -9.49 -11.57 -7.97
C ASN A 106 -10.89 -11.74 -7.36
N ILE A 107 -11.94 -11.50 -8.14
CA ILE A 107 -13.33 -11.73 -7.71
C ILE A 107 -13.54 -13.19 -7.32
N LEU A 108 -13.06 -14.15 -8.12
CA LEU A 108 -13.21 -15.58 -7.85
C LEU A 108 -12.63 -15.96 -6.49
N TYR A 109 -11.40 -15.52 -6.19
CA TYR A 109 -10.79 -15.83 -4.89
C TYR A 109 -11.57 -15.20 -3.72
N ASN A 110 -12.04 -13.95 -3.87
CA ASN A 110 -12.87 -13.30 -2.86
C ASN A 110 -14.20 -14.03 -2.66
N SER A 111 -14.86 -14.40 -3.75
CA SER A 111 -16.18 -15.07 -3.70
C SER A 111 -16.12 -16.49 -3.14
N ILE A 112 -14.98 -17.18 -3.23
CA ILE A 112 -14.80 -18.52 -2.68
C ILE A 112 -14.39 -18.47 -1.19
N PHE A 113 -13.62 -17.46 -0.79
CA PHE A 113 -13.08 -17.37 0.57
C PHE A 113 -14.18 -17.27 1.63
N PHE A 114 -15.13 -16.34 1.46
CA PHE A 114 -16.16 -16.09 2.47
C PHE A 114 -17.05 -17.33 2.72
N PRO A 115 -17.61 -18.01 1.70
CA PRO A 115 -18.37 -19.24 1.93
C PRO A 115 -17.57 -20.36 2.61
N ILE A 116 -16.28 -20.52 2.28
CA ILE A 116 -15.44 -21.52 2.95
C ILE A 116 -15.26 -21.19 4.42
N ALA A 117 -14.98 -19.92 4.73
CA ALA A 117 -14.87 -19.50 6.13
C ALA A 117 -16.19 -19.65 6.90
N ASP A 118 -17.34 -19.43 6.24
CA ASP A 118 -18.66 -19.66 6.83
C ASP A 118 -18.94 -21.15 7.05
N ILE A 119 -18.57 -22.02 6.10
CA ILE A 119 -18.70 -23.48 6.25
C ILE A 119 -17.89 -23.96 7.46
N ILE A 120 -16.63 -23.54 7.59
CA ILE A 120 -15.78 -23.92 8.73
C ILE A 120 -16.39 -23.44 10.05
N SER A 121 -16.92 -22.22 10.08
CA SER A 121 -17.61 -21.68 11.26
C SER A 121 -18.86 -22.48 11.63
N ASN A 122 -19.68 -22.82 10.64
CA ASN A 122 -20.91 -23.61 10.84
C ASN A 122 -20.59 -25.06 11.24
N ILE A 123 -19.51 -25.65 10.73
CA ILE A 123 -19.02 -26.96 11.20
C ILE A 123 -18.65 -26.87 12.69
N SER A 124 -17.95 -25.81 13.10
CA SER A 124 -17.62 -25.59 14.51
C SER A 124 -18.89 -25.52 15.39
N ILE A 125 -19.88 -24.75 14.96
CA ILE A 125 -21.20 -24.66 15.66
C ILE A 125 -21.89 -26.04 15.71
N GLY A 126 -21.93 -26.75 14.57
CA GLY A 126 -22.54 -28.07 14.48
C GLY A 126 -21.90 -29.09 15.43
N LEU A 127 -20.56 -29.09 15.53
CA LEU A 127 -19.84 -29.97 16.44
C LEU A 127 -20.09 -29.62 17.92
N VAL A 128 -20.13 -28.31 18.25
CA VAL A 128 -20.44 -27.86 19.59
C VAL A 128 -21.85 -28.28 19.99
N VAL A 129 -22.84 -28.11 19.11
CA VAL A 129 -24.21 -28.54 19.37
C VAL A 129 -24.31 -30.05 19.47
N TYR A 130 -23.66 -30.79 18.58
CA TYR A 130 -23.68 -32.26 18.55
C TYR A 130 -23.07 -32.87 19.83
N PHE A 131 -21.84 -32.53 20.16
CA PHE A 131 -21.18 -33.05 21.36
C PHE A 131 -21.82 -32.51 22.64
N GLY A 132 -22.22 -31.22 22.66
CA GLY A 132 -22.90 -30.64 23.81
C GLY A 132 -24.24 -31.31 24.08
N ALA A 133 -25.02 -31.67 23.05
CA ALA A 133 -26.27 -32.41 23.21
C ALA A 133 -26.04 -33.81 23.77
N ILE A 134 -25.01 -34.53 23.27
CA ILE A 134 -24.63 -35.85 23.77
C ILE A 134 -24.26 -35.76 25.27
N TRP A 135 -23.48 -34.77 25.69
CA TRP A 135 -23.10 -34.64 27.11
C TRP A 135 -24.32 -34.34 27.99
N ILE A 136 -25.24 -33.47 27.54
CA ILE A 136 -26.48 -33.17 28.26
C ILE A 136 -27.33 -34.47 28.41
N ILE A 137 -27.54 -35.26 27.34
CA ILE A 137 -28.30 -36.49 27.34
C ILE A 137 -27.66 -37.55 28.27
N ASN A 138 -26.35 -37.59 28.34
CA ASN A 138 -25.60 -38.50 29.21
C ASN A 138 -25.55 -38.03 30.69
N GLY A 139 -26.25 -36.94 31.04
CA GLY A 139 -26.33 -36.47 32.42
C GLY A 139 -25.14 -35.61 32.88
N ASP A 140 -24.37 -35.06 31.98
CA ASP A 140 -23.30 -34.11 32.34
C ASP A 140 -23.92 -32.81 32.87
N THR A 141 -23.73 -32.56 34.17
CA THR A 141 -24.27 -31.37 34.87
C THR A 141 -23.53 -30.09 34.50
N ASP A 142 -22.35 -30.20 33.92
CA ASP A 142 -21.48 -29.05 33.56
C ASP A 142 -21.91 -28.40 32.24
N THR A 143 -22.73 -29.09 31.42
CA THR A 143 -23.13 -28.63 30.09
C THR A 143 -24.62 -28.32 30.09
N THR A 144 -25.00 -27.11 29.70
CA THR A 144 -26.39 -26.66 29.61
C THR A 144 -26.76 -26.15 28.21
N ILE A 145 -28.05 -26.18 27.87
CA ILE A 145 -28.57 -25.64 26.60
C ILE A 145 -28.22 -24.16 26.47
N GLY A 146 -28.29 -23.38 27.57
CA GLY A 146 -27.90 -21.97 27.57
C GLY A 146 -26.42 -21.74 27.19
N GLN A 147 -25.54 -22.63 27.63
CA GLN A 147 -24.14 -22.58 27.24
C GLN A 147 -23.94 -22.85 25.73
N LEU A 148 -24.70 -23.80 25.15
CA LEU A 148 -24.61 -24.05 23.69
C LEU A 148 -25.02 -22.81 22.88
N VAL A 149 -26.05 -22.11 23.30
CA VAL A 149 -26.48 -20.83 22.69
C VAL A 149 -25.40 -19.76 22.86
N ALA A 150 -24.83 -19.62 24.06
CA ALA A 150 -23.75 -18.68 24.32
C ALA A 150 -22.50 -18.98 23.47
N PHE A 151 -22.13 -20.26 23.32
CA PHE A 151 -21.00 -20.68 22.50
C PHE A 151 -21.19 -20.39 21.03
N ASN A 152 -22.40 -20.45 20.49
CA ASN A 152 -22.68 -20.00 19.12
C ASN A 152 -22.31 -18.51 18.93
N MET A 153 -22.67 -17.65 19.92
CA MET A 153 -22.27 -16.23 19.88
C MET A 153 -20.75 -16.06 20.02
N TYR A 154 -20.11 -16.81 20.94
CA TYR A 154 -18.66 -16.74 21.12
C TYR A 154 -17.88 -17.19 19.90
N ILE A 155 -18.29 -18.26 19.20
CA ILE A 155 -17.68 -18.72 17.96
C ILE A 155 -17.72 -17.62 16.90
N THR A 156 -18.86 -16.96 16.74
CA THR A 156 -19.01 -15.86 15.80
C THR A 156 -18.09 -14.68 16.17
N MET A 157 -18.03 -14.32 17.46
CA MET A 157 -17.17 -13.26 17.96
C MET A 157 -15.67 -13.58 17.81
N LEU A 158 -15.30 -14.86 17.90
CA LEU A 158 -13.90 -15.32 17.76
C LEU A 158 -13.46 -15.39 16.30
N TYR A 159 -14.33 -15.86 15.40
CA TYR A 159 -13.94 -16.14 14.02
C TYR A 159 -14.02 -14.89 13.11
N ASN A 160 -14.87 -13.90 13.42
CA ASN A 160 -14.96 -12.67 12.65
C ASN A 160 -13.63 -11.88 12.56
N PRO A 161 -12.90 -11.63 13.66
CA PRO A 161 -11.59 -11.01 13.58
C PRO A 161 -10.59 -11.82 12.75
N LEU A 162 -10.62 -13.16 12.85
CA LEU A 162 -9.72 -14.04 12.09
C LEU A 162 -9.88 -13.90 10.57
N ARG A 163 -11.11 -13.68 10.10
CA ARG A 163 -11.39 -13.44 8.68
C ARG A 163 -10.85 -12.11 8.19
N GLN A 164 -10.83 -11.09 9.04
CA GLN A 164 -10.45 -9.73 8.70
C GLN A 164 -8.97 -9.39 8.96
N ILE A 165 -8.24 -10.27 9.67
CA ILE A 165 -6.90 -9.96 10.17
C ILE A 165 -5.91 -9.61 9.04
N ALA A 166 -6.06 -10.24 7.88
CA ALA A 166 -5.17 -10.00 6.74
C ALA A 166 -5.39 -8.63 6.09
N ASP A 167 -6.64 -8.20 5.96
CA ASP A 167 -6.95 -6.89 5.40
C ASP A 167 -6.44 -5.79 6.33
N LYS A 168 -6.63 -5.98 7.63
CA LYS A 168 -6.12 -5.05 8.65
C LYS A 168 -4.60 -4.99 8.67
N PHE A 169 -3.93 -6.12 8.47
CA PHE A 169 -2.48 -6.17 8.38
C PHE A 169 -1.94 -5.43 7.13
N ASN A 170 -2.63 -5.56 5.99
CA ASN A 170 -2.29 -4.80 4.79
C ASN A 170 -2.43 -3.28 5.00
N VAL A 171 -3.52 -2.84 5.66
CA VAL A 171 -3.72 -1.42 6.00
C VAL A 171 -2.61 -0.91 6.92
N MET A 172 -2.19 -1.72 7.89
CA MET A 172 -1.08 -1.38 8.78
C MET A 172 0.24 -1.26 8.01
N GLN A 173 0.56 -2.21 7.11
CA GLN A 173 1.76 -2.14 6.28
C GLN A 173 1.79 -0.88 5.40
N MET A 174 0.66 -0.52 4.77
CA MET A 174 0.59 0.74 4.00
C MET A 174 0.84 1.96 4.90
N GLY A 175 0.32 1.93 6.13
CA GLY A 175 0.56 2.98 7.10
C GLY A 175 2.04 3.10 7.51
N ILE A 176 2.73 1.98 7.72
CA ILE A 176 4.16 1.95 8.03
C ILE A 176 4.97 2.54 6.86
N VAL A 177 4.73 2.07 5.63
CA VAL A 177 5.44 2.58 4.44
C VAL A 177 5.19 4.08 4.23
N ALA A 178 3.98 4.56 4.52
CA ALA A 178 3.69 6.00 4.44
C ALA A 178 4.42 6.79 5.53
N ALA A 179 4.52 6.24 6.75
CA ALA A 179 5.26 6.85 7.84
C ALA A 179 6.77 6.91 7.52
N ASP A 180 7.34 5.81 7.02
CA ASP A 180 8.75 5.75 6.63
C ASP A 180 9.10 6.84 5.60
N ARG A 181 8.25 7.06 4.59
CA ARG A 181 8.44 8.13 3.61
C ARG A 181 8.40 9.54 4.24
N VAL A 182 7.54 9.76 5.24
CA VAL A 182 7.48 11.03 5.95
C VAL A 182 8.75 11.23 6.78
N PHE A 183 9.20 10.20 7.48
CA PHE A 183 10.45 10.27 8.24
C PHE A 183 11.68 10.44 7.35
N GLU A 184 11.74 9.76 6.22
CA GLU A 184 12.79 9.94 5.22
C GLU A 184 12.92 11.41 4.76
N ILE A 185 11.78 12.09 4.54
CA ILE A 185 11.79 13.53 4.21
C ILE A 185 12.24 14.38 5.41
N LEU A 186 11.78 14.06 6.62
CA LEU A 186 12.15 14.79 7.83
C LEU A 186 13.64 14.61 8.21
N ASP A 187 14.16 13.41 7.96
CA ASP A 187 15.55 13.05 8.27
C ASP A 187 16.52 13.43 7.12
N THR A 188 15.99 13.90 5.97
CA THR A 188 16.82 14.36 4.86
C THR A 188 17.53 15.66 5.28
N GLU A 189 18.83 15.59 5.42
CA GLU A 189 19.65 16.75 5.72
C GLU A 189 19.65 17.71 4.51
N ASP A 190 19.37 18.99 4.76
CA ASP A 190 19.52 20.03 3.75
C ASP A 190 21.02 20.31 3.53
N ASN A 191 21.51 19.93 2.37
CA ASN A 191 22.91 20.15 1.99
C ASN A 191 23.26 21.63 1.80
N VAL A 192 22.26 22.49 1.62
CA VAL A 192 22.44 23.93 1.43
C VAL A 192 22.11 24.68 2.71
N GLN A 193 23.02 24.62 3.69
CA GLN A 193 22.85 25.32 4.95
C GLN A 193 22.88 26.85 4.76
N ASP A 194 21.94 27.53 5.41
CA ASP A 194 21.91 28.99 5.42
C ASP A 194 22.88 29.56 6.47
N ASN A 195 24.14 29.67 6.08
CA ASN A 195 25.20 30.24 6.90
C ASN A 195 25.41 31.76 6.63
N GLY A 196 24.46 32.41 5.93
CA GLY A 196 24.52 33.82 5.63
C GLY A 196 24.43 34.69 6.90
N THR A 197 25.32 35.67 7.02
CA THR A 197 25.37 36.63 8.15
C THR A 197 24.97 38.03 7.73
N ILE A 198 24.73 38.27 6.43
CA ILE A 198 24.46 39.61 5.86
C ILE A 198 22.99 39.67 5.41
N GLU A 199 22.22 40.54 6.03
CA GLU A 199 20.89 40.92 5.55
C GLU A 199 21.01 42.04 4.53
N ALA A 200 20.76 41.74 3.25
CA ALA A 200 20.79 42.75 2.19
C ALA A 200 19.42 43.42 2.02
N SER A 201 19.31 44.68 2.42
CA SER A 201 18.08 45.46 2.29
C SER A 201 17.83 46.00 0.87
N HIS A 202 18.86 46.14 0.04
CA HIS A 202 18.77 46.65 -1.34
C HIS A 202 19.80 45.97 -2.26
N PHE A 203 19.31 45.28 -3.29
CA PHE A 203 20.14 44.77 -4.38
C PHE A 203 20.18 45.77 -5.54
N LYS A 204 21.38 46.17 -5.98
CA LYS A 204 21.56 47.01 -7.16
C LYS A 204 21.34 46.27 -8.48
N GLY A 205 21.16 44.94 -8.43
CA GLY A 205 20.86 44.08 -9.58
C GLY A 205 22.05 43.71 -10.45
N THR A 206 23.29 44.04 -10.05
CA THR A 206 24.50 43.58 -10.75
C THR A 206 24.82 42.17 -10.34
N ILE A 207 25.04 41.27 -11.31
CA ILE A 207 25.45 39.86 -11.10
C ILE A 207 26.86 39.69 -11.68
N GLU A 208 27.79 39.15 -10.92
CA GLU A 208 29.15 38.85 -11.37
C GLU A 208 29.55 37.44 -10.97
N LEU A 209 29.88 36.63 -11.98
CA LEU A 209 30.47 35.30 -11.83
C LEU A 209 31.97 35.41 -12.15
N LYS A 210 32.84 34.93 -11.25
CA LYS A 210 34.30 34.99 -11.41
C LYS A 210 34.88 33.56 -11.30
N ASP A 211 35.43 33.06 -12.35
CA ASP A 211 36.06 31.76 -12.45
C ASP A 211 35.24 30.62 -11.81
N VAL A 212 33.92 30.64 -12.08
CA VAL A 212 32.98 29.69 -11.45
C VAL A 212 33.18 28.31 -12.03
N ARG A 213 33.58 27.35 -11.18
CA ARG A 213 33.74 25.94 -11.48
C ARG A 213 32.73 25.13 -10.69
N PHE A 214 32.09 24.18 -11.33
CA PHE A 214 31.07 23.36 -10.67
C PHE A 214 30.98 21.96 -11.23
N SER A 215 30.77 20.99 -10.36
CA SER A 215 30.52 19.60 -10.70
C SER A 215 29.40 19.03 -9.85
N TYR A 216 28.44 18.33 -10.44
CA TYR A 216 27.42 17.56 -9.69
C TYR A 216 28.03 16.28 -9.08
N ILE A 217 28.99 15.68 -9.77
CA ILE A 217 29.72 14.49 -9.35
C ILE A 217 31.20 14.86 -9.22
N LYS A 218 31.84 14.41 -8.16
CA LYS A 218 33.27 14.68 -7.91
C LYS A 218 34.10 14.26 -9.12
N ASN A 219 34.94 15.19 -9.61
CA ASN A 219 35.81 15.05 -10.78
C ASN A 219 35.16 15.16 -12.18
N GLU A 220 33.86 15.48 -12.26
CA GLU A 220 33.18 15.76 -13.54
C GLU A 220 32.75 17.23 -13.61
N GLU A 221 33.67 18.13 -13.98
CA GLU A 221 33.39 19.56 -14.10
C GLU A 221 32.37 19.85 -15.21
N VAL A 222 31.21 20.38 -14.85
CA VAL A 222 30.19 20.87 -15.78
C VAL A 222 30.45 22.33 -16.14
N LEU A 223 30.86 23.16 -15.17
CA LEU A 223 31.31 24.51 -15.41
C LEU A 223 32.82 24.61 -15.15
N LYS A 224 33.56 25.14 -16.12
CA LYS A 224 35.03 25.15 -16.16
C LYS A 224 35.58 26.57 -16.20
N GLY A 225 35.33 27.35 -15.14
CA GLY A 225 35.86 28.71 -15.05
C GLY A 225 35.03 29.75 -15.81
N ILE A 226 33.71 29.81 -15.50
CA ILE A 226 32.77 30.74 -16.14
C ILE A 226 32.98 32.16 -15.56
N ASN A 227 33.15 33.14 -16.44
CA ASN A 227 33.19 34.54 -16.11
C ASN A 227 32.03 35.25 -16.80
N LEU A 228 31.17 35.92 -16.04
CA LEU A 228 30.00 36.62 -16.56
C LEU A 228 29.73 37.87 -15.69
N LYS A 229 29.48 38.99 -16.31
CA LYS A 229 29.04 40.21 -15.62
C LYS A 229 27.78 40.76 -16.28
N VAL A 230 26.74 40.95 -15.49
CA VAL A 230 25.41 41.42 -15.92
C VAL A 230 25.09 42.72 -15.20
N GLN A 231 24.70 43.75 -15.95
CA GLN A 231 24.29 45.02 -15.39
C GLN A 231 22.80 45.04 -15.05
N PRO A 232 22.36 45.92 -14.13
CA PRO A 232 20.93 46.05 -13.83
C PRO A 232 20.11 46.39 -15.08
N GLY A 233 19.02 45.61 -15.31
CA GLY A 233 18.15 45.76 -16.47
C GLY A 233 18.67 45.15 -17.77
N GLU A 234 19.84 44.53 -17.77
CA GLU A 234 20.39 43.83 -18.94
C GLU A 234 19.74 42.48 -19.11
N THR A 235 19.42 42.08 -20.35
CA THR A 235 18.92 40.77 -20.72
C THR A 235 20.03 39.98 -21.40
N ILE A 236 20.39 38.83 -20.84
CA ILE A 236 21.39 37.94 -21.39
C ILE A 236 20.79 36.61 -21.83
N ALA A 237 21.14 36.17 -23.02
CA ALA A 237 20.81 34.82 -23.53
C ALA A 237 22.01 33.88 -23.40
N ILE A 238 21.86 32.78 -22.65
CA ILE A 238 22.86 31.73 -22.54
C ILE A 238 22.57 30.67 -23.58
N VAL A 239 23.42 30.54 -24.58
CA VAL A 239 23.29 29.61 -25.71
C VAL A 239 24.39 28.57 -25.72
N GLY A 240 24.11 27.40 -26.25
CA GLY A 240 25.09 26.30 -26.34
C GLY A 240 24.40 24.94 -26.57
N SER A 241 25.20 23.91 -26.82
CA SER A 241 24.74 22.53 -27.00
C SER A 241 24.07 21.96 -25.77
N THR A 242 23.27 20.88 -25.93
CA THR A 242 22.69 20.16 -24.78
C THR A 242 23.83 19.62 -23.90
N GLY A 243 23.73 19.79 -22.58
CA GLY A 243 24.80 19.39 -21.65
C GLY A 243 25.88 20.45 -21.38
N ALA A 244 25.87 21.61 -22.06
CA ALA A 244 26.89 22.67 -21.88
C ALA A 244 26.78 23.47 -20.53
N GLY A 245 25.96 23.04 -19.59
CA GLY A 245 25.87 23.66 -18.27
C GLY A 245 24.98 24.93 -18.18
N LYS A 246 24.16 25.24 -19.22
CA LYS A 246 23.29 26.43 -19.24
C LYS A 246 22.35 26.51 -18.04
N SER A 247 21.61 25.44 -17.76
CA SER A 247 20.68 25.35 -16.61
C SER A 247 21.45 25.34 -15.28
N THR A 248 22.67 24.83 -15.26
CA THR A 248 23.53 24.81 -14.08
C THR A 248 23.88 26.20 -13.60
N ILE A 249 24.16 27.14 -14.53
CA ILE A 249 24.44 28.55 -14.19
C ILE A 249 23.23 29.16 -13.47
N ILE A 250 22.00 28.93 -13.98
CA ILE A 250 20.77 29.45 -13.36
C ILE A 250 20.53 28.81 -11.98
N ASN A 251 20.76 27.50 -11.85
CA ASN A 251 20.61 26.79 -10.59
C ASN A 251 21.60 27.28 -9.52
N LEU A 252 22.82 27.58 -9.89
CA LEU A 252 23.83 28.17 -9.00
C LEU A 252 23.49 29.61 -8.58
N LEU A 253 22.95 30.42 -9.48
CA LEU A 253 22.47 31.75 -9.15
C LEU A 253 21.35 31.74 -8.13
N ASN A 254 20.46 30.73 -8.21
CA ASN A 254 19.38 30.52 -7.26
C ASN A 254 19.82 29.74 -5.98
N ARG A 255 21.12 29.42 -5.85
CA ARG A 255 21.68 28.69 -4.70
C ARG A 255 20.99 27.35 -4.43
N PHE A 256 20.69 26.59 -5.47
CA PHE A 256 20.15 25.22 -5.32
C PHE A 256 21.25 24.18 -5.00
N TYR A 257 22.52 24.59 -5.03
CA TYR A 257 23.70 23.77 -4.74
C TYR A 257 24.72 24.56 -3.93
#